data_d1d8f6be563b987547494a7cb9ab77c6
#
_entry.id   d1d8f6be563b987547494a7cb9ab77c6
#
_cell.length_a   1.000
_cell.length_b   1.000
_cell.length_c   1.000
_cell.angle_alpha   90.00
_cell.angle_beta   90.00
_cell.angle_gamma   90.00
#
_symmetry.space_group_name_H-M   'P 1'
#
loop_
_entity.id
_entity.type
_entity.pdbx_description
1 polymer ?
#
loop_
_entity_poly.entity_id
_entity_poly.type
_entity_poly.pdbx_seq_one_letter_code
_entity_poly.pdbx_strand_id
1 'polypeptide(L)'
;MKPGLEQFFYQLDTDRIRFTTLIPPKSEAHELADELFNFLFPVHCHHPRPARVQYAILRDDLEQLLRPLLHDKNGAAVKLADAFFARLPEVRETLLGDAEAILQFDPAATCLEEVIATYPGFYAISMYRIAHELHRLGTPLLPRVFSEYVHGKTGIDIHPAASIGHSFFIDHGTGVVIGATAVIGNNVKIYQGVTLGALQVDKSLADVKRHPTIGDNCILYANSTILGGKTVIGHDSIIGGNSWLTASVPPNSVVLHQPQVKVRTKMVEEPWNFVI
;
A
#
# COMPACT_ATOMS: atom_id res chain seq x y z
N MET A 1 -11.67 34.73 31.78
CA MET A 1 -11.68 33.92 30.55
C MET A 1 -13.06 33.98 29.91
N LYS A 2 -13.21 33.92 28.56
CA LYS A 2 -14.55 33.88 27.94
C LYS A 2 -15.26 32.57 28.32
N PRO A 3 -16.55 32.55 28.73
CA PRO A 3 -17.24 31.38 29.23
C PRO A 3 -17.19 30.14 28.31
N GLY A 4 -17.08 30.31 27.00
CA GLY A 4 -16.97 29.21 26.03
C GLY A 4 -15.60 28.53 25.98
N LEU A 5 -14.53 29.13 26.54
CA LEU A 5 -13.18 28.61 26.47
C LEU A 5 -12.95 27.49 27.51
N GLU A 6 -13.55 27.59 28.67
CA GLU A 6 -13.50 26.56 29.72
C GLU A 6 -14.19 25.27 29.25
N GLN A 7 -15.36 25.38 28.63
CA GLN A 7 -16.07 24.24 28.08
C GLN A 7 -15.28 23.58 26.93
N PHE A 8 -14.61 24.38 26.09
CA PHE A 8 -13.74 23.89 25.03
C PHE A 8 -12.55 23.12 25.60
N PHE A 9 -11.88 23.60 26.65
CA PHE A 9 -10.77 22.91 27.29
C PHE A 9 -11.22 21.61 27.93
N TYR A 10 -12.36 21.61 28.61
CA TYR A 10 -12.93 20.38 29.19
C TYR A 10 -13.22 19.33 28.10
N GLN A 11 -13.78 19.75 26.96
CA GLN A 11 -13.98 18.84 25.82
C GLN A 11 -12.66 18.29 25.28
N LEU A 12 -11.65 19.16 25.09
CA LEU A 12 -10.34 18.71 24.60
C LEU A 12 -9.68 17.71 25.54
N ASP A 13 -9.75 17.89 26.85
CA ASP A 13 -9.17 16.98 27.82
C ASP A 13 -9.91 15.63 27.82
N THR A 14 -11.23 15.65 27.69
CA THR A 14 -12.05 14.43 27.54
C THR A 14 -11.70 13.69 26.25
N ASP A 15 -11.58 14.39 25.14
CA ASP A 15 -11.24 13.82 23.83
C ASP A 15 -9.80 13.29 23.80
N ARG A 16 -8.85 13.96 24.46
CA ARG A 16 -7.47 13.47 24.61
C ARG A 16 -7.45 12.09 25.25
N ILE A 17 -8.15 11.89 26.36
CA ILE A 17 -8.25 10.58 27.02
C ILE A 17 -8.85 9.54 26.07
N ARG A 18 -9.90 9.88 25.35
CA ARG A 18 -10.57 8.99 24.41
C ARG A 18 -9.67 8.60 23.23
N PHE A 19 -8.98 9.56 22.64
CA PHE A 19 -8.18 9.32 21.42
C PHE A 19 -6.82 8.68 21.72
N THR A 20 -6.18 8.98 22.85
CA THR A 20 -4.88 8.39 23.19
C THR A 20 -4.96 6.94 23.65
N THR A 21 -6.13 6.46 24.07
CA THR A 21 -6.29 5.07 24.56
C THR A 21 -6.39 4.03 23.44
N LEU A 22 -6.68 4.45 22.21
CA LEU A 22 -7.02 3.54 21.10
C LEU A 22 -6.01 3.60 19.92
N ILE A 23 -5.09 4.55 19.93
CA ILE A 23 -4.19 4.79 18.81
C ILE A 23 -2.75 4.74 19.32
N PRO A 24 -1.87 3.91 18.74
CA PRO A 24 -0.45 3.92 19.12
C PRO A 24 0.16 5.29 18.79
N PRO A 25 1.20 5.72 19.51
CA PRO A 25 1.94 6.92 19.15
C PRO A 25 2.39 6.85 17.70
N LYS A 26 1.92 7.79 16.89
CA LYS A 26 2.11 7.76 15.44
C LYS A 26 3.60 7.79 15.05
N SER A 27 4.40 8.56 15.79
CA SER A 27 5.87 8.64 15.58
C SER A 27 6.55 7.30 15.81
N GLU A 28 6.22 6.62 16.90
CA GLU A 28 6.81 5.30 17.25
C GLU A 28 6.43 4.23 16.22
N ALA A 29 5.17 4.24 15.76
CA ALA A 29 4.72 3.32 14.71
C ALA A 29 5.44 3.58 13.36
N HIS A 30 5.69 4.85 13.00
CA HIS A 30 6.43 5.21 11.80
C HIS A 30 7.90 4.80 11.90
N GLU A 31 8.53 5.03 13.06
CA GLU A 31 9.90 4.63 13.34
C GLU A 31 10.05 3.11 13.25
N LEU A 32 9.14 2.36 13.87
CA LEU A 32 9.13 0.89 13.76
C LEU A 32 9.00 0.43 12.30
N ALA A 33 8.17 1.07 11.49
CA ALA A 33 8.02 0.71 10.08
C ALA A 33 9.34 0.90 9.30
N ASP A 34 10.01 2.04 9.46
CA ASP A 34 11.30 2.32 8.82
C ASP A 34 12.40 1.37 9.34
N GLU A 35 12.43 1.09 10.64
CA GLU A 35 13.40 0.18 11.24
C GLU A 35 13.19 -1.29 10.82
N LEU A 36 11.96 -1.74 10.62
CA LEU A 36 11.67 -3.07 10.05
C LEU A 36 12.18 -3.20 8.62
N PHE A 37 12.02 -2.16 7.79
CA PHE A 37 12.60 -2.13 6.45
C PHE A 37 14.14 -2.19 6.51
N ASN A 38 14.77 -1.36 7.33
CA ASN A 38 16.22 -1.32 7.50
C ASN A 38 16.77 -2.62 8.09
N PHE A 39 15.99 -3.32 8.90
CA PHE A 39 16.36 -4.63 9.43
C PHE A 39 16.41 -5.70 8.33
N LEU A 40 15.42 -5.70 7.43
CA LEU A 40 15.37 -6.62 6.30
C LEU A 40 16.39 -6.28 5.22
N PHE A 41 16.64 -4.97 4.99
CA PHE A 41 17.51 -4.44 3.95
C PHE A 41 18.37 -3.28 4.48
N PRO A 42 19.54 -3.57 5.07
CA PRO A 42 20.37 -2.55 5.73
C PRO A 42 21.19 -1.70 4.73
N VAL A 43 20.60 -1.26 3.64
CA VAL A 43 21.27 -0.51 2.56
C VAL A 43 21.64 0.92 2.95
N HIS A 44 20.99 1.48 3.97
CA HIS A 44 21.27 2.84 4.47
C HIS A 44 22.06 2.87 5.77
N CYS A 45 22.49 1.70 6.28
CA CYS A 45 23.16 1.60 7.57
C CYS A 45 24.67 1.38 7.40
N HIS A 46 25.50 2.36 7.73
CA HIS A 46 26.97 2.22 7.72
C HIS A 46 27.50 1.25 8.79
N HIS A 47 26.81 1.15 9.93
CA HIS A 47 27.17 0.27 11.04
C HIS A 47 25.93 -0.40 11.63
N PRO A 48 25.37 -1.42 10.97
CA PRO A 48 24.18 -2.09 11.48
C PRO A 48 24.50 -2.82 12.79
N ARG A 49 23.55 -2.78 13.73
CA ARG A 49 23.62 -3.61 14.93
C ARG A 49 23.62 -5.09 14.55
N PRO A 50 24.21 -6.00 15.37
CA PRO A 50 24.06 -7.42 15.13
C PRO A 50 22.59 -7.81 14.98
N ALA A 51 22.25 -8.58 13.96
CA ALA A 51 20.86 -8.87 13.58
C ALA A 51 20.02 -9.42 14.75
N ARG A 52 20.62 -10.24 15.63
CA ARG A 52 19.92 -10.77 16.83
C ARG A 52 19.56 -9.67 17.84
N VAL A 53 20.40 -8.66 17.98
CA VAL A 53 20.14 -7.53 18.90
C VAL A 53 19.03 -6.65 18.32
N GLN A 54 19.11 -6.32 17.04
CA GLN A 54 18.08 -5.53 16.36
C GLN A 54 16.74 -6.26 16.34
N TYR A 55 16.72 -7.55 16.06
CA TYR A 55 15.54 -8.40 16.16
C TYR A 55 14.85 -8.30 17.53
N ALA A 56 15.64 -8.42 18.63
CA ALA A 56 15.07 -8.37 19.97
C ALA A 56 14.47 -6.99 20.29
N ILE A 57 15.12 -5.91 19.87
CA ILE A 57 14.62 -4.54 20.03
C ILE A 57 13.32 -4.34 19.28
N LEU A 58 13.29 -4.62 17.97
CA LEU A 58 12.12 -4.40 17.13
C LEU A 58 10.93 -5.28 17.53
N ARG A 59 11.21 -6.49 18.00
CA ARG A 59 10.18 -7.37 18.54
C ARG A 59 9.55 -6.79 19.82
N ASP A 60 10.35 -6.21 20.71
CA ASP A 60 9.87 -5.55 21.92
C ASP A 60 9.10 -4.26 21.58
N ASP A 61 9.60 -3.45 20.65
CA ASP A 61 8.93 -2.22 20.17
C ASP A 61 7.55 -2.55 19.58
N LEU A 62 7.46 -3.60 18.75
CA LEU A 62 6.17 -4.07 18.23
C LEU A 62 5.24 -4.51 19.35
N GLU A 63 5.73 -5.27 20.31
CA GLU A 63 4.95 -5.70 21.48
C GLU A 63 4.41 -4.49 22.26
N GLN A 64 5.23 -3.47 22.51
CA GLN A 64 4.82 -2.25 23.22
C GLN A 64 3.70 -1.50 22.47
N LEU A 65 3.79 -1.38 21.16
CA LEU A 65 2.74 -0.77 20.32
C LEU A 65 1.44 -1.58 20.31
N LEU A 66 1.53 -2.91 20.40
CA LEU A 66 0.38 -3.80 20.38
C LEU A 66 -0.38 -3.85 21.72
N ARG A 67 0.29 -3.69 22.84
CA ARG A 67 -0.30 -3.80 24.19
C ARG A 67 -1.55 -2.91 24.38
N PRO A 68 -1.52 -1.59 24.10
CA PRO A 68 -2.71 -0.75 24.22
C PRO A 68 -3.80 -1.11 23.21
N LEU A 69 -3.43 -1.49 21.97
CA LEU A 69 -4.37 -1.83 20.91
C LEU A 69 -5.19 -3.09 21.20
N LEU A 70 -4.57 -4.06 21.85
CA LEU A 70 -5.20 -5.35 22.19
C LEU A 70 -5.84 -5.33 23.58
N HIS A 71 -5.78 -4.21 24.32
CA HIS A 71 -6.16 -4.17 25.74
C HIS A 71 -5.54 -5.35 26.51
N ASP A 72 -4.25 -5.62 26.29
CA ASP A 72 -3.58 -6.89 26.58
C ASP A 72 -3.51 -7.20 28.08
N LYS A 73 -4.39 -8.10 28.50
CA LYS A 73 -4.39 -8.66 29.86
C LYS A 73 -3.82 -10.08 29.93
N ASN A 74 -3.60 -10.74 28.78
CA ASN A 74 -3.31 -12.17 28.70
C ASN A 74 -2.07 -12.52 27.86
N GLY A 75 -1.18 -11.56 27.57
CA GLY A 75 0.01 -11.76 26.76
C GLY A 75 -0.28 -11.96 25.26
N ALA A 76 -1.39 -11.43 24.76
CA ALA A 76 -1.74 -11.50 23.33
C ALA A 76 -0.75 -10.71 22.47
N ALA A 77 -0.26 -9.56 22.96
CA ALA A 77 0.74 -8.73 22.27
C ALA A 77 2.06 -9.49 22.08
N VAL A 78 2.54 -10.20 23.11
CA VAL A 78 3.73 -11.06 23.03
C VAL A 78 3.57 -12.12 21.94
N LYS A 79 2.47 -12.88 21.97
CA LYS A 79 2.21 -13.96 21.01
C LYS A 79 2.11 -13.43 19.57
N LEU A 80 1.49 -12.29 19.39
CA LEU A 80 1.34 -11.68 18.07
C LEU A 80 2.68 -11.15 17.54
N ALA A 81 3.48 -10.49 18.39
CA ALA A 81 4.82 -10.07 18.03
C ALA A 81 5.70 -11.28 17.64
N ASP A 82 5.70 -12.35 18.44
CA ASP A 82 6.45 -13.57 18.15
C ASP A 82 5.99 -14.20 16.81
N ALA A 83 4.67 -14.29 16.59
CA ALA A 83 4.12 -14.83 15.35
C ALA A 83 4.50 -13.98 14.12
N PHE A 84 4.47 -12.65 14.24
CA PHE A 84 4.89 -11.76 13.16
C PHE A 84 6.39 -11.92 12.85
N PHE A 85 7.23 -11.88 13.86
CA PHE A 85 8.69 -12.01 13.65
C PHE A 85 9.10 -13.39 13.12
N ALA A 86 8.34 -14.44 13.41
CA ALA A 86 8.55 -15.75 12.82
C ALA A 86 8.27 -15.79 11.31
N ARG A 87 7.47 -14.85 10.78
CA ARG A 87 7.14 -14.73 9.35
C ARG A 87 8.13 -13.89 8.54
N LEU A 88 8.96 -13.06 9.20
CA LEU A 88 9.89 -12.16 8.51
C LEU A 88 10.83 -12.84 7.51
N PRO A 89 11.36 -14.06 7.74
CA PRO A 89 12.17 -14.74 6.74
C PRO A 89 11.44 -14.94 5.40
N GLU A 90 10.17 -15.39 5.44
CA GLU A 90 9.35 -15.60 4.23
C GLU A 90 8.99 -14.27 3.56
N VAL A 91 8.68 -13.23 4.36
CA VAL A 91 8.44 -11.87 3.86
C VAL A 91 9.67 -11.36 3.11
N ARG A 92 10.87 -11.55 3.69
CA ARG A 92 12.12 -11.12 3.06
C ARG A 92 12.39 -11.86 1.74
N GLU A 93 12.16 -13.16 1.70
CA GLU A 93 12.33 -13.96 0.48
C GLU A 93 11.39 -13.49 -0.64
N THR A 94 10.12 -13.25 -0.30
CA THR A 94 9.15 -12.69 -1.25
C THR A 94 9.56 -11.32 -1.76
N LEU A 95 10.08 -10.45 -0.88
CA LEU A 95 10.56 -9.12 -1.24
C LEU A 95 11.82 -9.16 -2.13
N LEU A 96 12.71 -10.12 -1.94
CA LEU A 96 13.84 -10.30 -2.86
C LEU A 96 13.35 -10.65 -4.27
N GLY A 97 12.35 -11.52 -4.38
CA GLY A 97 11.71 -11.82 -5.67
C GLY A 97 11.01 -10.61 -6.31
N ASP A 98 10.42 -9.71 -5.50
CA ASP A 98 9.85 -8.45 -6.00
C ASP A 98 10.96 -7.49 -6.50
N ALA A 99 12.07 -7.38 -5.76
CA ALA A 99 13.21 -6.56 -6.17
C ALA A 99 13.89 -7.09 -7.45
N GLU A 100 14.04 -8.41 -7.56
CA GLU A 100 14.55 -9.07 -8.77
C GLU A 100 13.63 -8.83 -9.99
N ALA A 101 12.31 -8.86 -9.80
CA ALA A 101 11.36 -8.52 -10.85
C ALA A 101 11.53 -7.07 -11.33
N ILE A 102 11.75 -6.13 -10.42
CA ILE A 102 12.04 -4.73 -10.78
C ILE A 102 13.34 -4.65 -11.60
N LEU A 103 14.43 -5.23 -11.08
CA LEU A 103 15.73 -5.24 -11.75
C LEU A 103 15.67 -5.84 -13.16
N GLN A 104 14.89 -6.90 -13.33
CA GLN A 104 14.76 -7.60 -14.62
C GLN A 104 13.99 -6.79 -15.65
N PHE A 105 12.99 -6.00 -15.24
CA PHE A 105 12.04 -5.39 -16.15
C PHE A 105 12.20 -3.89 -16.32
N ASP A 106 12.88 -3.20 -15.43
CA ASP A 106 13.23 -1.80 -15.60
C ASP A 106 14.62 -1.67 -16.26
N PRO A 107 14.68 -1.21 -17.53
CA PRO A 107 15.97 -1.05 -18.21
C PRO A 107 16.87 0.03 -17.56
N ALA A 108 16.34 0.87 -16.68
CA ALA A 108 17.11 1.87 -15.94
C ALA A 108 17.78 1.31 -14.69
N ALA A 109 17.30 0.19 -14.15
CA ALA A 109 17.87 -0.43 -12.97
C ALA A 109 19.20 -1.12 -13.27
N THR A 110 20.25 -0.82 -12.53
CA THR A 110 21.61 -1.33 -12.78
C THR A 110 22.00 -2.47 -11.86
N CYS A 111 21.48 -2.50 -10.62
CA CYS A 111 21.76 -3.55 -9.65
C CYS A 111 20.63 -3.65 -8.60
N LEU A 112 20.62 -4.77 -7.87
CA LEU A 112 19.60 -5.05 -6.86
C LEU A 112 19.64 -4.05 -5.70
N GLU A 113 20.84 -3.65 -5.30
CA GLU A 113 21.08 -2.68 -4.23
C GLU A 113 20.50 -1.31 -4.57
N GLU A 114 20.58 -0.88 -5.83
CA GLU A 114 19.97 0.36 -6.32
C GLU A 114 18.44 0.28 -6.19
N VAL A 115 17.83 -0.81 -6.66
CA VAL A 115 16.38 -1.03 -6.55
C VAL A 115 15.94 -0.95 -5.10
N ILE A 116 16.60 -1.67 -4.19
CA ILE A 116 16.25 -1.71 -2.78
C ILE A 116 16.42 -0.33 -2.11
N ALA A 117 17.49 0.39 -2.45
CA ALA A 117 17.83 1.65 -1.80
C ALA A 117 17.02 2.85 -2.32
N THR A 118 16.59 2.86 -3.58
CA THR A 118 16.13 4.10 -4.22
C THR A 118 14.72 4.06 -4.80
N TYR A 119 14.16 2.86 -5.06
CA TYR A 119 12.86 2.75 -5.73
C TYR A 119 11.69 2.94 -4.76
N PRO A 120 10.88 3.99 -4.92
CA PRO A 120 9.70 4.20 -4.07
C PRO A 120 8.67 3.08 -4.22
N GLY A 121 8.57 2.46 -5.41
CA GLY A 121 7.73 1.29 -5.64
C GLY A 121 8.14 0.10 -4.79
N PHE A 122 9.44 -0.21 -4.71
CA PHE A 122 9.94 -1.29 -3.85
C PHE A 122 9.71 -1.02 -2.37
N TYR A 123 9.94 0.22 -1.91
CA TYR A 123 9.66 0.61 -0.53
C TYR A 123 8.16 0.45 -0.19
N ALA A 124 7.26 0.88 -1.10
CA ALA A 124 5.82 0.72 -0.91
C ALA A 124 5.37 -0.76 -0.87
N ILE A 125 5.92 -1.60 -1.75
CA ILE A 125 5.68 -3.05 -1.74
C ILE A 125 6.19 -3.67 -0.43
N SER A 126 7.36 -3.29 0.03
CA SER A 126 7.94 -3.78 1.28
C SER A 126 7.05 -3.48 2.48
N MET A 127 6.58 -2.25 2.60
CA MET A 127 5.68 -1.86 3.67
C MET A 127 4.30 -2.54 3.56
N TYR A 128 3.79 -2.71 2.33
CA TYR A 128 2.57 -3.48 2.13
C TYR A 128 2.72 -4.90 2.65
N ARG A 129 3.79 -5.63 2.30
CA ARG A 129 3.97 -7.02 2.75
C ARG A 129 4.11 -7.12 4.26
N ILE A 130 4.84 -6.21 4.90
CA ILE A 130 4.95 -6.11 6.36
C ILE A 130 3.57 -5.84 6.99
N ALA A 131 2.83 -4.85 6.49
CA ALA A 131 1.50 -4.50 6.99
C ALA A 131 0.47 -5.62 6.71
N HIS A 132 0.60 -6.34 5.60
CA HIS A 132 -0.25 -7.46 5.25
C HIS A 132 -0.09 -8.62 6.23
N GLU A 133 1.14 -8.99 6.64
CA GLU A 133 1.35 -10.03 7.65
C GLU A 133 0.76 -9.63 9.01
N LEU A 134 0.92 -8.38 9.45
CA LEU A 134 0.25 -7.88 10.65
C LEU A 134 -1.28 -7.96 10.52
N HIS A 135 -1.82 -7.61 9.34
CA HIS A 135 -3.26 -7.72 9.07
C HIS A 135 -3.75 -9.17 9.14
N ARG A 136 -3.02 -10.11 8.53
CA ARG A 136 -3.34 -11.55 8.56
C ARG A 136 -3.34 -12.14 9.97
N LEU A 137 -2.49 -11.60 10.85
CA LEU A 137 -2.45 -11.97 12.27
C LEU A 137 -3.56 -11.30 13.10
N GLY A 138 -4.44 -10.53 12.46
CA GLY A 138 -5.56 -9.87 13.14
C GLY A 138 -5.16 -8.63 13.95
N THR A 139 -4.02 -8.02 13.66
CA THR A 139 -3.58 -6.80 14.33
C THR A 139 -4.54 -5.66 14.03
N PRO A 140 -5.15 -5.02 15.04
CA PRO A 140 -5.99 -3.86 14.82
C PRO A 140 -5.14 -2.62 14.49
N LEU A 141 -5.65 -1.75 13.64
CA LEU A 141 -5.17 -0.40 13.33
C LEU A 141 -3.73 -0.29 12.80
N LEU A 142 -2.73 -0.93 13.43
CA LEU A 142 -1.31 -0.79 13.09
C LEU A 142 -1.00 -1.05 11.60
N PRO A 143 -1.59 -2.08 10.92
CA PRO A 143 -1.40 -2.28 9.49
C PRO A 143 -1.81 -1.05 8.65
N ARG A 144 -2.91 -0.38 9.05
CA ARG A 144 -3.35 0.85 8.39
C ARG A 144 -2.43 2.03 8.68
N VAL A 145 -1.91 2.15 9.89
CA VAL A 145 -0.92 3.20 10.23
C VAL A 145 0.32 3.07 9.34
N PHE A 146 0.80 1.84 9.11
CA PHE A 146 1.94 1.60 8.23
C PHE A 146 1.62 1.94 6.76
N SER A 147 0.46 1.48 6.24
CA SER A 147 0.10 1.77 4.85
C SER A 147 -0.11 3.25 4.58
N GLU A 148 -0.78 3.99 5.49
CA GLU A 148 -0.98 5.43 5.33
C GLU A 148 0.33 6.23 5.47
N TYR A 149 1.25 5.75 6.30
CA TYR A 149 2.58 6.36 6.41
C TYR A 149 3.33 6.29 5.08
N VAL A 150 3.34 5.13 4.46
CA VAL A 150 4.04 4.91 3.18
C VAL A 150 3.33 5.58 2.02
N HIS A 151 1.99 5.58 2.03
CA HIS A 151 1.20 6.37 1.08
C HIS A 151 1.62 7.85 1.13
N GLY A 152 1.73 8.42 2.33
CA GLY A 152 2.20 9.80 2.50
C GLY A 152 3.63 10.06 1.98
N LYS A 153 4.52 9.07 2.02
CA LYS A 153 5.91 9.17 1.54
C LYS A 153 6.05 8.98 0.03
N THR A 154 5.27 8.09 -0.57
CA THR A 154 5.47 7.60 -1.94
C THR A 154 4.37 8.00 -2.91
N GLY A 155 3.20 8.38 -2.41
CA GLY A 155 1.99 8.56 -3.22
C GLY A 155 1.40 7.24 -3.73
N ILE A 156 1.78 6.09 -3.13
CA ILE A 156 1.32 4.74 -3.48
C ILE A 156 0.44 4.23 -2.35
N ASP A 157 -0.86 4.05 -2.61
CA ASP A 157 -1.85 3.57 -1.64
C ASP A 157 -2.16 2.09 -1.88
N ILE A 158 -1.64 1.22 -1.00
CA ILE A 158 -1.94 -0.22 -1.01
C ILE A 158 -2.58 -0.59 0.31
N HIS A 159 -3.84 -1.03 0.25
CA HIS A 159 -4.54 -1.46 1.45
C HIS A 159 -3.95 -2.77 1.98
N PRO A 160 -3.65 -2.91 3.29
CA PRO A 160 -3.01 -4.11 3.85
C PRO A 160 -3.83 -5.40 3.69
N ALA A 161 -5.15 -5.31 3.50
CA ALA A 161 -6.00 -6.47 3.24
C ALA A 161 -6.01 -6.94 1.77
N ALA A 162 -5.41 -6.20 0.84
CA ALA A 162 -5.26 -6.66 -0.54
C ALA A 162 -4.44 -7.96 -0.58
N SER A 163 -4.73 -8.83 -1.56
CA SER A 163 -3.96 -10.05 -1.79
C SER A 163 -3.09 -9.89 -3.03
N ILE A 164 -1.77 -9.95 -2.88
CA ILE A 164 -0.81 -9.74 -3.97
C ILE A 164 0.17 -10.91 -4.02
N GLY A 165 0.29 -11.52 -5.19
CA GLY A 165 1.21 -12.64 -5.47
C GLY A 165 2.69 -12.25 -5.44
N HIS A 166 3.53 -13.13 -5.96
CA HIS A 166 5.00 -12.96 -6.01
C HIS A 166 5.43 -12.15 -7.23
N SER A 167 6.67 -11.64 -7.18
CA SER A 167 7.29 -10.90 -8.28
C SER A 167 6.44 -9.70 -8.73
N PHE A 168 5.94 -8.96 -7.75
CA PHE A 168 5.10 -7.80 -7.98
C PHE A 168 5.97 -6.56 -8.23
N PHE A 169 5.64 -5.83 -9.28
CA PHE A 169 6.42 -4.69 -9.74
C PHE A 169 5.57 -3.42 -9.83
N ILE A 170 6.03 -2.35 -9.20
CA ILE A 170 5.48 -0.99 -9.36
C ILE A 170 6.58 -0.08 -9.87
N ASP A 171 6.38 0.47 -11.08
CA ASP A 171 7.26 1.47 -11.65
C ASP A 171 6.69 2.89 -11.47
N HIS A 172 7.55 3.85 -11.12
CA HIS A 172 7.22 5.23 -10.73
C HIS A 172 6.24 5.29 -9.55
N GLY A 173 5.06 4.74 -9.68
CA GLY A 173 4.10 4.41 -8.65
C GLY A 173 3.20 5.55 -8.17
N THR A 174 3.57 6.82 -8.32
CA THR A 174 2.77 7.95 -7.84
C THR A 174 1.32 7.85 -8.31
N GLY A 175 0.37 7.89 -7.37
CA GLY A 175 -1.05 7.83 -7.66
C GLY A 175 -1.61 6.42 -7.87
N VAL A 176 -0.83 5.37 -7.62
CA VAL A 176 -1.35 3.99 -7.58
C VAL A 176 -2.28 3.82 -6.38
N VAL A 177 -3.45 3.21 -6.61
CA VAL A 177 -4.43 2.87 -5.57
C VAL A 177 -4.85 1.41 -5.69
N ILE A 178 -4.60 0.61 -4.66
CA ILE A 178 -4.98 -0.81 -4.59
C ILE A 178 -5.91 -1.02 -3.39
N GLY A 179 -7.20 -1.24 -3.66
CA GLY A 179 -8.22 -1.34 -2.62
C GLY A 179 -8.23 -2.67 -1.88
N ALA A 180 -8.87 -2.67 -0.70
CA ALA A 180 -8.85 -3.74 0.32
C ALA A 180 -9.16 -5.15 -0.18
N THR A 181 -10.05 -5.33 -1.12
CA THR A 181 -10.45 -6.64 -1.63
C THR A 181 -9.90 -6.92 -3.03
N ALA A 182 -8.89 -6.16 -3.48
CA ALA A 182 -8.17 -6.46 -4.71
C ALA A 182 -7.42 -7.79 -4.57
N VAL A 183 -7.40 -8.55 -5.66
CA VAL A 183 -6.61 -9.78 -5.78
C VAL A 183 -5.70 -9.61 -6.99
N ILE A 184 -4.41 -9.74 -6.80
CA ILE A 184 -3.39 -9.58 -7.85
C ILE A 184 -2.59 -10.87 -7.88
N GLY A 185 -2.46 -11.47 -9.06
CA GLY A 185 -1.67 -12.67 -9.30
C GLY A 185 -0.16 -12.44 -9.23
N ASN A 186 0.59 -13.41 -9.75
CA ASN A 186 2.04 -13.38 -9.77
C ASN A 186 2.55 -12.62 -11.00
N ASN A 187 3.76 -12.05 -10.88
CA ASN A 187 4.45 -11.39 -11.98
C ASN A 187 3.63 -10.27 -12.64
N VAL A 188 2.88 -9.51 -11.83
CA VAL A 188 2.06 -8.39 -12.30
C VAL A 188 2.85 -7.10 -12.22
N LYS A 189 2.78 -6.27 -13.27
CA LYS A 189 3.46 -4.99 -13.39
C LYS A 189 2.45 -3.86 -13.42
N ILE A 190 2.68 -2.85 -12.59
CA ILE A 190 1.80 -1.68 -12.46
C ILE A 190 2.61 -0.40 -12.60
N TYR A 191 2.09 0.52 -13.41
CA TYR A 191 2.68 1.83 -13.61
C TYR A 191 1.91 2.91 -12.81
N GLN A 192 2.46 4.12 -12.76
CA GLN A 192 1.88 5.24 -12.02
C GLN A 192 0.40 5.48 -12.37
N GLY A 193 -0.37 5.95 -11.39
CA GLY A 193 -1.76 6.34 -11.54
C GLY A 193 -2.76 5.19 -11.75
N VAL A 194 -2.31 3.93 -11.70
CA VAL A 194 -3.22 2.78 -11.82
C VAL A 194 -4.13 2.71 -10.60
N THR A 195 -5.44 2.54 -10.84
CA THR A 195 -6.44 2.39 -9.79
C THR A 195 -7.16 1.05 -9.88
N LEU A 196 -7.05 0.23 -8.83
CA LEU A 196 -7.86 -0.98 -8.63
C LEU A 196 -8.93 -0.67 -7.57
N GLY A 197 -10.07 -0.14 -8.03
CA GLY A 197 -11.07 0.51 -7.20
C GLY A 197 -12.41 -0.24 -7.13
N ALA A 198 -13.32 0.28 -6.29
CA ALA A 198 -14.70 -0.16 -6.22
C ALA A 198 -15.60 0.67 -7.17
N LEU A 199 -16.65 0.06 -7.73
CA LEU A 199 -17.67 0.77 -8.52
C LEU A 199 -18.59 1.62 -7.64
N GLN A 200 -18.88 1.13 -6.43
CA GLN A 200 -19.73 1.81 -5.46
C GLN A 200 -19.04 1.80 -4.08
N VAL A 201 -19.14 2.92 -3.38
CA VAL A 201 -18.59 3.07 -2.02
C VAL A 201 -19.79 3.18 -1.08
N ASP A 202 -20.22 2.02 -0.54
CA ASP A 202 -21.23 1.93 0.51
C ASP A 202 -20.63 1.19 1.71
N LYS A 203 -20.88 1.69 2.92
CA LYS A 203 -20.40 1.06 4.16
C LYS A 203 -20.95 -0.35 4.37
N SER A 204 -22.15 -0.65 3.88
CA SER A 204 -22.73 -1.99 3.93
C SER A 204 -21.96 -3.03 3.10
N LEU A 205 -21.11 -2.59 2.17
CA LEU A 205 -20.29 -3.41 1.31
C LEU A 205 -18.84 -3.57 1.84
N ALA A 206 -18.55 -3.14 3.08
CA ALA A 206 -17.19 -3.15 3.62
C ALA A 206 -16.54 -4.53 3.59
N ASP A 207 -17.30 -5.58 3.88
CA ASP A 207 -16.83 -6.97 3.96
C ASP A 207 -17.08 -7.77 2.66
N VAL A 208 -17.58 -7.12 1.60
CA VAL A 208 -17.88 -7.76 0.32
C VAL A 208 -16.76 -7.50 -0.68
N LYS A 209 -16.46 -8.47 -1.55
CA LYS A 209 -15.55 -8.32 -2.69
C LYS A 209 -16.04 -7.17 -3.59
N ARG A 210 -15.32 -6.03 -3.60
CA ARG A 210 -15.67 -4.81 -4.34
C ARG A 210 -14.58 -4.26 -5.25
N HIS A 211 -13.35 -4.83 -5.18
CA HIS A 211 -12.21 -4.47 -6.01
C HIS A 211 -11.88 -5.59 -6.99
N PRO A 212 -11.27 -5.28 -8.15
CA PRO A 212 -11.05 -6.24 -9.22
C PRO A 212 -10.08 -7.37 -8.84
N THR A 213 -10.03 -8.37 -9.72
CA THR A 213 -9.03 -9.44 -9.73
C THR A 213 -8.17 -9.31 -10.97
N ILE A 214 -6.86 -9.32 -10.80
CA ILE A 214 -5.85 -9.29 -11.87
C ILE A 214 -5.16 -10.66 -11.90
N GLY A 215 -5.18 -11.31 -13.06
CA GLY A 215 -4.50 -12.58 -13.28
C GLY A 215 -2.97 -12.44 -13.34
N ASP A 216 -2.30 -13.59 -13.43
CA ASP A 216 -0.84 -13.65 -13.51
C ASP A 216 -0.31 -12.99 -14.79
N ASN A 217 0.94 -12.50 -14.76
CA ASN A 217 1.68 -11.93 -15.89
C ASN A 217 0.99 -10.71 -16.56
N CYS A 218 0.11 -10.00 -15.87
CA CYS A 218 -0.55 -8.83 -16.42
C CYS A 218 0.33 -7.59 -16.33
N ILE A 219 0.16 -6.69 -17.31
CA ILE A 219 0.79 -5.36 -17.31
C ILE A 219 -0.31 -4.30 -17.33
N LEU A 220 -0.33 -3.44 -16.32
CA LEU A 220 -1.28 -2.35 -16.20
C LEU A 220 -0.54 -1.01 -16.41
N TYR A 221 -0.70 -0.44 -17.59
CA TYR A 221 -0.03 0.82 -17.94
C TYR A 221 -0.66 2.04 -17.27
N ALA A 222 0.09 3.11 -17.29
CA ALA A 222 -0.14 4.35 -16.56
C ALA A 222 -1.60 4.86 -16.64
N ASN A 223 -2.14 5.29 -15.50
CA ASN A 223 -3.48 5.86 -15.34
C ASN A 223 -4.63 4.95 -15.79
N SER A 224 -4.41 3.64 -15.93
CA SER A 224 -5.53 2.73 -16.16
C SER A 224 -6.34 2.57 -14.88
N THR A 225 -7.67 2.60 -15.02
CA THR A 225 -8.63 2.48 -13.92
C THR A 225 -9.46 1.23 -14.13
N ILE A 226 -9.43 0.30 -13.18
CA ILE A 226 -10.14 -0.98 -13.22
C ILE A 226 -11.02 -1.06 -11.98
N LEU A 227 -12.33 -1.16 -12.16
CA LEU A 227 -13.30 -1.05 -11.08
C LEU A 227 -14.21 -2.27 -10.99
N GLY A 228 -14.56 -2.63 -9.73
CA GLY A 228 -15.62 -3.56 -9.42
C GLY A 228 -15.17 -4.96 -9.04
N GLY A 229 -15.80 -5.54 -8.00
CA GLY A 229 -15.46 -6.83 -7.42
C GLY A 229 -15.69 -8.04 -8.33
N LYS A 230 -16.49 -7.89 -9.36
CA LYS A 230 -16.74 -8.93 -10.38
C LYS A 230 -15.84 -8.80 -11.59
N THR A 231 -15.12 -7.68 -11.72
CA THR A 231 -14.18 -7.43 -12.83
C THR A 231 -12.93 -8.28 -12.66
N VAL A 232 -12.62 -9.06 -13.67
CA VAL A 232 -11.44 -9.93 -13.74
C VAL A 232 -10.66 -9.59 -15.00
N ILE A 233 -9.39 -9.25 -14.84
CA ILE A 233 -8.43 -9.17 -15.94
C ILE A 233 -7.76 -10.55 -16.02
N GLY A 234 -7.98 -11.25 -17.14
CA GLY A 234 -7.39 -12.57 -17.37
C GLY A 234 -5.87 -12.51 -17.46
N HIS A 235 -5.21 -13.62 -17.15
CA HIS A 235 -3.75 -13.73 -17.16
C HIS A 235 -3.15 -13.37 -18.54
N ASP A 236 -1.85 -13.01 -18.56
CA ASP A 236 -1.08 -12.66 -19.77
C ASP A 236 -1.72 -11.52 -20.58
N SER A 237 -2.38 -10.57 -19.90
CA SER A 237 -3.07 -9.45 -20.55
C SER A 237 -2.36 -8.12 -20.30
N ILE A 238 -2.47 -7.24 -21.28
CA ILE A 238 -1.89 -5.89 -21.24
C ILE A 238 -3.04 -4.88 -21.28
N ILE A 239 -3.10 -4.03 -20.27
CA ILE A 239 -4.06 -2.93 -20.18
C ILE A 239 -3.33 -1.63 -20.52
N GLY A 240 -3.65 -1.06 -21.67
CA GLY A 240 -3.07 0.21 -22.13
C GLY A 240 -3.41 1.39 -21.23
N GLY A 241 -2.55 2.38 -21.25
CA GLY A 241 -2.67 3.57 -20.42
C GLY A 241 -3.99 4.33 -20.64
N ASN A 242 -4.46 5.01 -19.58
CA ASN A 242 -5.71 5.78 -19.54
C ASN A 242 -6.99 4.96 -19.86
N SER A 243 -6.93 3.63 -19.81
CA SER A 243 -8.10 2.77 -19.99
C SER A 243 -9.01 2.83 -18.76
N TRP A 244 -10.34 2.83 -19.00
CA TRP A 244 -11.34 2.79 -17.94
C TRP A 244 -12.18 1.52 -18.09
N LEU A 245 -11.99 0.55 -17.19
CA LEU A 245 -12.60 -0.77 -17.28
C LEU A 245 -13.52 -1.04 -16.09
N THR A 246 -14.75 -1.45 -16.40
CA THR A 246 -15.77 -1.88 -15.43
C THR A 246 -16.31 -3.27 -15.74
N ALA A 247 -15.74 -3.94 -16.76
CA ALA A 247 -16.06 -5.29 -17.19
C ALA A 247 -14.79 -6.13 -17.33
N SER A 248 -14.95 -7.45 -17.23
CA SER A 248 -13.83 -8.40 -17.33
C SER A 248 -13.20 -8.44 -18.73
N VAL A 249 -11.92 -8.72 -18.76
CA VAL A 249 -11.10 -8.90 -19.97
C VAL A 249 -10.63 -10.35 -20.02
N PRO A 250 -10.82 -11.06 -21.13
CA PRO A 250 -10.34 -12.45 -21.29
C PRO A 250 -8.81 -12.55 -21.15
N PRO A 251 -8.26 -13.73 -20.83
CA PRO A 251 -6.81 -13.95 -20.88
C PRO A 251 -6.20 -13.65 -22.25
N ASN A 252 -4.89 -13.37 -22.27
CA ASN A 252 -4.10 -13.12 -23.48
C ASN A 252 -4.64 -11.94 -24.33
N SER A 253 -5.13 -10.91 -23.67
CA SER A 253 -5.76 -9.76 -24.32
C SER A 253 -4.89 -8.51 -24.27
N VAL A 254 -4.99 -7.67 -25.28
CA VAL A 254 -4.42 -6.31 -25.30
C VAL A 254 -5.56 -5.30 -25.37
N VAL A 255 -5.71 -4.51 -24.33
CA VAL A 255 -6.71 -3.42 -24.27
C VAL A 255 -6.02 -2.12 -24.66
N LEU A 256 -6.55 -1.44 -25.67
CA LEU A 256 -6.03 -0.16 -26.14
C LEU A 256 -7.05 0.95 -25.93
N HIS A 257 -6.64 2.04 -25.31
CA HIS A 257 -7.46 3.25 -25.22
C HIS A 257 -7.30 4.06 -26.52
N GLN A 258 -8.40 4.40 -27.17
CA GLN A 258 -8.42 5.26 -28.38
C GLN A 258 -9.07 6.61 -28.03
N PRO A 259 -8.29 7.62 -27.62
CA PRO A 259 -8.84 8.95 -27.32
C PRO A 259 -9.27 9.67 -28.59
N GLN A 260 -10.44 10.32 -28.54
CA GLN A 260 -10.85 11.26 -29.58
C GLN A 260 -10.43 12.67 -29.18
N VAL A 261 -9.51 13.25 -29.90
CA VAL A 261 -9.10 14.65 -29.72
C VAL A 261 -9.91 15.53 -30.68
N LYS A 262 -10.71 16.44 -30.11
CA LYS A 262 -11.39 17.49 -30.90
C LYS A 262 -10.58 18.77 -30.81
N VAL A 263 -10.00 19.19 -31.91
CA VAL A 263 -9.35 20.48 -32.02
C VAL A 263 -10.37 21.49 -32.60
N ARG A 264 -10.64 22.56 -31.89
CA ARG A 264 -11.43 23.71 -32.38
C ARG A 264 -10.50 24.90 -32.57
N THR A 265 -10.54 25.48 -33.74
CA THR A 265 -9.90 26.78 -33.99
C THR A 265 -10.79 27.86 -33.37
N LYS A 266 -10.24 28.65 -32.45
CA LYS A 266 -10.94 29.77 -31.83
C LYS A 266 -10.93 30.97 -32.78
N MET A 267 -12.11 31.53 -33.09
CA MET A 267 -12.20 32.85 -33.68
C MET A 267 -11.84 33.88 -32.61
N VAL A 268 -11.06 34.90 -32.98
CA VAL A 268 -10.39 35.84 -32.06
C VAL A 268 -11.38 36.65 -31.16
N GLU A 269 -12.65 36.64 -31.47
CA GLU A 269 -13.70 37.43 -30.77
C GLU A 269 -14.58 36.61 -29.79
N GLU A 270 -14.37 35.29 -29.63
CA GLU A 270 -15.19 34.51 -28.69
C GLU A 270 -14.67 34.61 -27.23
N PRO A 271 -15.52 34.95 -26.25
CA PRO A 271 -15.13 34.90 -24.85
C PRO A 271 -14.77 33.47 -24.43
N TRP A 272 -13.81 33.34 -23.51
CA TRP A 272 -13.38 32.04 -22.99
C TRP A 272 -14.48 31.42 -22.10
N ASN A 273 -15.39 30.69 -22.70
CA ASN A 273 -16.35 29.85 -21.97
C ASN A 273 -15.83 28.40 -22.01
N PHE A 274 -15.10 28.02 -20.96
CA PHE A 274 -14.79 26.60 -20.76
C PHE A 274 -15.98 25.92 -20.12
N VAL A 275 -16.64 25.05 -20.87
CA VAL A 275 -17.51 24.02 -20.30
C VAL A 275 -16.68 22.75 -20.24
N ILE A 276 -16.33 22.35 -19.03
CA ILE A 276 -15.67 21.05 -18.75
C ILE A 276 -16.75 19.97 -18.74
#